data_461df534f6de2d74bea9b66049d424e7
#
_entry.id   461df534f6de2d74bea9b66049d424e7
#
_cell.length_a   1.000
_cell.length_b   1.000
_cell.length_c   1.000
_cell.angle_alpha   90.00
_cell.angle_beta   90.00
_cell.angle_gamma   90.00
#
_symmetry.space_group_name_H-M   'P 1'
#
loop_
_entity.id
_entity.type
_entity.pdbx_description
1 polymer ?
#
loop_
_entity_poly.entity_id
_entity_poly.type
_entity_poly.pdbx_seq_one_letter_code
_entity_poly.pdbx_strand_id
1 'polypeptide(L)'
;VMPPDILYLFQSIIYCDPSIPYEYNKDYKKLIYSKLRKGVRQGMPISPLLASFYLNDFDEWLIKKKYKHVRYADDLIFFLDSEKQCKEVYREVSQELLKLNLTLPTLEENTKTQIISPKETVNFLGLDLRYENEKYNWYIPPHVIENVKYNLL
;
A
#
# COMPACT_ATOMS: atom_id res chain seq x y z
N VAL A 1 13.86 -22.01 -9.59
CA VAL A 1 14.37 -22.28 -8.23
C VAL A 1 15.42 -21.21 -7.91
N MET A 2 15.25 -20.51 -6.78
CA MET A 2 16.17 -19.45 -6.36
C MET A 2 17.52 -20.07 -5.92
N PRO A 3 18.67 -19.52 -6.32
CA PRO A 3 19.96 -19.99 -5.86
C PRO A 3 20.09 -19.93 -4.33
N PRO A 4 20.76 -20.92 -3.70
CA PRO A 4 20.87 -20.99 -2.23
C PRO A 4 21.46 -19.73 -1.59
N ASP A 5 22.45 -19.12 -2.21
CA ASP A 5 23.10 -17.90 -1.72
C ASP A 5 22.15 -16.70 -1.68
N ILE A 6 21.28 -16.59 -2.68
CA ILE A 6 20.25 -15.56 -2.73
C ILE A 6 19.18 -15.83 -1.66
N LEU A 7 18.76 -17.07 -1.48
CA LEU A 7 17.81 -17.45 -0.44
C LEU A 7 18.36 -17.13 0.95
N TYR A 8 19.63 -17.45 1.22
CA TYR A 8 20.31 -17.13 2.48
C TYR A 8 20.37 -15.62 2.71
N LEU A 9 20.68 -14.84 1.68
CA LEU A 9 20.70 -13.38 1.76
C LEU A 9 19.31 -12.82 2.15
N PHE A 10 18.24 -13.28 1.50
CA PHE A 10 16.88 -12.89 1.85
C PHE A 10 16.51 -13.25 3.28
N GLN A 11 16.83 -14.46 3.71
CA GLN A 11 16.59 -14.91 5.10
C GLN A 11 17.35 -14.03 6.09
N SER A 12 18.62 -13.72 5.83
CA SER A 12 19.44 -12.87 6.71
C SER A 12 18.87 -11.45 6.83
N ILE A 13 18.35 -10.91 5.73
CA ILE A 13 17.70 -9.59 5.73
C ILE A 13 16.38 -9.60 6.53
N ILE A 14 15.55 -10.62 6.33
CA ILE A 14 14.25 -10.74 7.01
C ILE A 14 14.44 -10.98 8.52
N TYR A 15 15.41 -11.80 8.89
CA TYR A 15 15.66 -12.19 10.30
C TYR A 15 16.65 -11.27 11.02
N CYS A 16 17.25 -10.29 10.35
CA CYS A 16 18.12 -9.32 11.01
C CYS A 16 17.33 -8.50 12.02
N ASP A 17 17.60 -8.66 13.30
CA ASP A 17 16.92 -7.88 14.34
C ASP A 17 17.51 -6.46 14.45
N PRO A 18 16.70 -5.41 14.65
CA PRO A 18 17.22 -4.07 14.86
C PRO A 18 17.97 -4.01 16.21
N SER A 19 19.13 -3.37 16.21
CA SER A 19 19.74 -2.94 17.46
C SER A 19 18.86 -1.84 18.07
N ILE A 20 18.23 -2.12 19.20
CA ILE A 20 17.39 -1.14 19.92
C ILE A 20 18.29 -0.38 20.89
N PRO A 21 18.49 0.92 20.73
CA PRO A 21 19.27 1.73 21.66
C PRO A 21 18.76 1.60 23.10
N TYR A 22 19.67 1.62 24.06
CA TYR A 22 19.33 1.45 25.49
C TYR A 22 18.38 2.54 26.02
N GLU A 23 18.38 3.70 25.39
CA GLU A 23 17.63 4.91 25.76
C GLU A 23 16.10 4.79 25.57
N TYR A 24 15.62 3.83 24.78
CA TYR A 24 14.17 3.65 24.61
C TYR A 24 13.49 3.09 25.87
N ASN A 25 12.31 3.64 26.18
CA ASN A 25 11.52 3.17 27.32
C ASN A 25 11.06 1.72 27.14
N LYS A 26 10.64 1.07 28.27
CA LYS A 26 10.25 -0.34 28.29
C LYS A 26 9.06 -0.66 27.38
N ASP A 27 8.08 0.25 27.29
CA ASP A 27 6.86 0.05 26.49
C ASP A 27 7.17 0.08 25.00
N TYR A 28 8.04 0.99 24.57
CA TYR A 28 8.50 1.05 23.18
C TYR A 28 9.30 -0.19 22.78
N LYS A 29 10.19 -0.68 23.68
CA LYS A 29 10.91 -1.93 23.49
C LYS A 29 9.94 -3.10 23.34
N LYS A 30 8.93 -3.20 24.21
CA LYS A 30 7.91 -4.26 24.15
C LYS A 30 7.14 -4.23 22.84
N LEU A 31 6.77 -3.04 22.35
CA LEU A 31 6.11 -2.86 21.06
C LEU A 31 6.99 -3.33 19.89
N ILE A 32 8.28 -2.97 19.88
CA ILE A 32 9.23 -3.42 18.85
C ILE A 32 9.37 -4.94 18.90
N TYR A 33 9.61 -5.52 20.09
CA TYR A 33 9.76 -6.99 20.23
C TYR A 33 8.51 -7.75 19.79
N SER A 34 7.30 -7.21 19.98
CA SER A 34 6.07 -7.85 19.51
C SER A 34 5.92 -7.89 17.98
N LYS A 35 6.65 -7.02 17.27
CA LYS A 35 6.67 -6.93 15.80
C LYS A 35 7.89 -7.59 15.16
N LEU A 36 8.84 -8.09 15.97
CA LEU A 36 10.01 -8.78 15.43
C LEU A 36 9.59 -10.00 14.60
N ARG A 37 10.28 -10.21 13.50
CA ARG A 37 10.05 -11.33 12.55
C ARG A 37 8.66 -11.32 11.90
N LYS A 38 7.96 -10.17 11.90
CA LYS A 38 6.66 -10.00 11.26
C LYS A 38 6.72 -8.88 10.23
N GLY A 39 6.31 -9.21 9.00
CA GLY A 39 6.28 -8.25 7.91
C GLY A 39 7.66 -7.80 7.42
N VAL A 40 7.67 -6.80 6.57
CA VAL A 40 8.88 -6.16 6.05
C VAL A 40 9.17 -4.85 6.78
N ARG A 41 10.45 -4.54 6.95
CA ARG A 41 10.87 -3.32 7.66
C ARG A 41 10.67 -2.09 6.80
N GLN A 42 10.14 -1.06 7.41
CA GLN A 42 10.05 0.27 6.78
C GLN A 42 11.46 0.85 6.56
N GLY A 43 11.68 1.48 5.40
CA GLY A 43 12.95 2.15 5.08
C GLY A 43 14.07 1.24 4.57
N MET A 44 13.88 -0.07 4.50
CA MET A 44 14.86 -0.95 3.85
C MET A 44 14.70 -0.91 2.31
N PRO A 45 15.79 -0.77 1.54
CA PRO A 45 15.73 -0.72 0.07
C PRO A 45 15.07 -1.96 -0.57
N ILE A 46 15.16 -3.12 0.08
CA ILE A 46 14.58 -4.38 -0.41
C ILE A 46 13.10 -4.57 -0.04
N SER A 47 12.56 -3.78 0.91
CA SER A 47 11.18 -3.96 1.39
C SER A 47 10.12 -3.85 0.29
N PRO A 48 10.21 -2.93 -0.68
CA PRO A 48 9.26 -2.87 -1.80
C PRO A 48 9.28 -4.13 -2.67
N LEU A 49 10.47 -4.70 -2.89
CA LEU A 49 10.61 -5.94 -3.65
C LEU A 49 9.98 -7.13 -2.90
N LEU A 50 10.25 -7.26 -1.60
CA LEU A 50 9.66 -8.32 -0.77
C LEU A 50 8.13 -8.19 -0.70
N ALA A 51 7.62 -6.97 -0.56
CA ALA A 51 6.17 -6.70 -0.58
C ALA A 51 5.54 -7.10 -1.93
N SER A 52 6.22 -6.81 -3.05
CA SER A 52 5.76 -7.20 -4.39
C SER A 52 5.73 -8.72 -4.56
N PHE A 53 6.74 -9.44 -4.08
CA PHE A 53 6.72 -10.90 -4.08
C PHE A 53 5.60 -11.47 -3.20
N TYR A 54 5.39 -10.90 -2.02
CA TYR A 54 4.35 -11.35 -1.11
C TYR A 54 2.94 -11.16 -1.67
N LEU A 55 2.73 -10.09 -2.44
CA LEU A 55 1.45 -9.75 -3.07
C LEU A 55 1.29 -10.32 -4.49
N ASN A 56 2.25 -11.10 -4.99
CA ASN A 56 2.19 -11.62 -6.37
C ASN A 56 0.90 -12.42 -6.66
N ASP A 57 0.52 -13.32 -5.77
CA ASP A 57 -0.69 -14.14 -5.95
C ASP A 57 -1.97 -13.28 -5.94
N PHE A 58 -1.96 -12.22 -5.14
CA PHE A 58 -3.03 -11.23 -5.13
C PHE A 58 -3.09 -10.43 -6.44
N ASP A 59 -1.96 -10.02 -6.98
CA ASP A 59 -1.89 -9.33 -8.27
C ASP A 59 -2.38 -10.23 -9.41
N GLU A 60 -1.98 -11.50 -9.43
CA GLU A 60 -2.49 -12.46 -10.40
C GLU A 60 -4.01 -12.66 -10.28
N TRP A 61 -4.53 -12.69 -9.05
CA TRP A 61 -5.96 -12.77 -8.80
C TRP A 61 -6.69 -11.54 -9.34
N LEU A 62 -6.19 -10.33 -9.12
CA LEU A 62 -6.75 -9.09 -9.67
C LEU A 62 -6.80 -9.10 -11.20
N ILE A 63 -5.73 -9.59 -11.85
CA ILE A 63 -5.65 -9.72 -13.30
C ILE A 63 -6.70 -10.72 -13.81
N LYS A 64 -6.83 -11.89 -13.16
CA LYS A 64 -7.84 -12.90 -13.50
C LYS A 64 -9.27 -12.37 -13.37
N LYS A 65 -9.54 -11.53 -12.40
CA LYS A 65 -10.83 -10.84 -12.19
C LYS A 65 -11.09 -9.74 -13.22
N LYS A 66 -10.06 -9.28 -13.94
CA LYS A 66 -10.13 -8.20 -14.95
C LYS A 66 -10.64 -6.88 -14.37
N TYR A 67 -10.36 -6.61 -13.10
CA TYR A 67 -10.66 -5.31 -12.51
C TYR A 67 -9.79 -4.21 -13.13
N LYS A 68 -10.39 -3.06 -13.41
CA LYS A 68 -9.65 -1.85 -13.76
C LYS A 68 -9.07 -1.27 -12.47
N HIS A 69 -7.80 -1.51 -12.23
CA HIS A 69 -7.12 -1.12 -10.99
C HIS A 69 -5.70 -0.65 -11.24
N VAL A 70 -5.17 0.10 -10.29
CA VAL A 70 -3.75 0.42 -10.18
C VAL A 70 -3.32 0.12 -8.76
N ARG A 71 -2.20 -0.61 -8.59
CA ARG A 71 -1.55 -0.82 -7.30
C ARG A 71 -0.12 -0.26 -7.33
N TYR A 72 0.20 0.50 -6.31
CA TYR A 72 1.56 0.97 -6.04
C TYR A 72 1.90 0.66 -4.57
N ALA A 73 2.79 -0.30 -4.36
CA ALA A 73 3.08 -0.87 -3.05
C ALA A 73 1.80 -1.33 -2.31
N ASP A 74 1.43 -0.67 -1.23
CA ASP A 74 0.21 -0.90 -0.44
C ASP A 74 -0.98 -0.02 -0.89
N ASP A 75 -0.75 0.99 -1.72
CA ASP A 75 -1.81 1.84 -2.24
C ASP A 75 -2.52 1.18 -3.44
N LEU A 76 -3.84 1.17 -3.41
CA LEU A 76 -4.66 0.48 -4.40
C LEU A 76 -5.87 1.34 -4.79
N ILE A 77 -6.08 1.55 -6.09
CA ILE A 77 -7.24 2.25 -6.62
C ILE A 77 -7.97 1.37 -7.65
N PHE A 78 -9.31 1.36 -7.58
CA PHE A 78 -10.19 0.69 -8.53
C PHE A 78 -11.08 1.70 -9.26
N PHE A 79 -11.32 1.46 -10.55
CA PHE A 79 -12.27 2.22 -11.36
C PHE A 79 -13.47 1.33 -11.66
N LEU A 80 -14.62 1.65 -11.07
CA LEU A 80 -15.81 0.82 -11.06
C LEU A 80 -17.04 1.65 -11.46
N ASP A 81 -18.07 0.98 -11.97
CA ASP A 81 -19.19 1.65 -12.61
C ASP A 81 -20.31 2.06 -11.63
N SER A 82 -20.31 1.52 -10.40
CA SER A 82 -21.36 1.80 -9.41
C SER A 82 -20.88 1.59 -7.98
N GLU A 83 -21.52 2.28 -7.02
CA GLU A 83 -21.27 2.08 -5.59
C GLU A 83 -21.53 0.63 -5.13
N LYS A 84 -22.55 -0.02 -5.71
CA LYS A 84 -22.83 -1.42 -5.41
C LYS A 84 -21.64 -2.29 -5.81
N GLN A 85 -21.10 -2.10 -7.00
CA GLN A 85 -19.91 -2.81 -7.47
C GLN A 85 -18.70 -2.51 -6.60
N CYS A 86 -18.52 -1.26 -6.14
CA CYS A 86 -17.44 -0.89 -5.21
C CYS A 86 -17.52 -1.72 -3.91
N LYS A 87 -18.71 -1.87 -3.34
CA LYS A 87 -18.93 -2.65 -2.12
C LYS A 87 -18.70 -4.16 -2.34
N GLU A 88 -19.06 -4.68 -3.50
CA GLU A 88 -18.80 -6.08 -3.89
C GLU A 88 -17.30 -6.33 -4.05
N VAL A 89 -16.60 -5.48 -4.81
CA VAL A 89 -15.16 -5.57 -5.02
C VAL A 89 -14.40 -5.41 -3.69
N TYR A 90 -14.81 -4.49 -2.83
CA TYR A 90 -14.21 -4.34 -1.49
C TYR A 90 -14.27 -5.65 -0.68
N ARG A 91 -15.43 -6.33 -0.70
CA ARG A 91 -15.59 -7.62 0.01
C ARG A 91 -14.69 -8.70 -0.56
N GLU A 92 -14.64 -8.83 -1.89
CA GLU A 92 -13.80 -9.82 -2.56
C GLU A 92 -12.30 -9.58 -2.31
N VAL A 93 -11.85 -8.32 -2.44
CA VAL A 93 -10.47 -7.91 -2.16
C VAL A 93 -10.12 -8.16 -0.69
N SER A 94 -11.02 -7.83 0.24
CA SER A 94 -10.81 -8.09 1.68
C SER A 94 -10.64 -9.59 1.96
N GLN A 95 -11.46 -10.44 1.33
CA GLN A 95 -11.36 -11.90 1.50
C GLN A 95 -10.06 -12.46 0.92
N GLU A 96 -9.62 -11.94 -0.23
CA GLU A 96 -8.38 -12.39 -0.85
C GLU A 96 -7.15 -11.97 -0.03
N LEU A 97 -7.12 -10.74 0.47
CA LEU A 97 -6.04 -10.25 1.33
C LEU A 97 -5.99 -10.98 2.70
N LEU A 98 -7.14 -11.41 3.23
CA LEU A 98 -7.17 -12.22 4.45
C LEU A 98 -6.44 -13.55 4.30
N LYS A 99 -6.40 -14.16 3.12
CA LYS A 99 -5.60 -15.37 2.86
C LYS A 99 -4.11 -15.12 3.04
N LEU A 100 -3.69 -13.88 2.84
CA LEU A 100 -2.32 -13.42 3.07
C LEU A 100 -2.11 -12.82 4.48
N ASN A 101 -3.06 -13.00 5.40
CA ASN A 101 -3.06 -12.36 6.73
C ASN A 101 -2.95 -10.83 6.68
N LEU A 102 -3.50 -10.22 5.64
CA LEU A 102 -3.61 -8.77 5.49
C LEU A 102 -5.07 -8.33 5.66
N THR A 103 -5.27 -7.13 6.20
CA THR A 103 -6.60 -6.57 6.42
C THR A 103 -6.71 -5.20 5.77
N LEU A 104 -7.85 -4.92 5.14
CA LEU A 104 -8.20 -3.58 4.68
C LEU A 104 -8.89 -2.80 5.82
N PRO A 105 -8.70 -1.47 5.90
CA PRO A 105 -9.54 -0.60 6.69
C PRO A 105 -11.01 -0.71 6.23
N THR A 106 -11.96 -0.51 7.16
CA THR A 106 -13.39 -0.53 6.85
C THR A 106 -13.79 0.62 5.91
N LEU A 107 -14.96 0.49 5.26
CA LEU A 107 -15.57 1.56 4.43
C LEU A 107 -16.36 2.56 5.29
N GLU A 108 -15.88 2.91 6.47
CA GLU A 108 -16.50 3.89 7.37
C GLU A 108 -15.94 5.29 7.10
N GLU A 109 -16.64 6.31 7.57
CA GLU A 109 -16.15 7.69 7.48
C GLU A 109 -14.79 7.84 8.18
N ASN A 110 -13.90 8.61 7.56
CA ASN A 110 -12.53 8.90 8.04
C ASN A 110 -11.56 7.72 8.04
N THR A 111 -11.82 6.65 7.31
CA THR A 111 -10.83 5.59 7.07
C THR A 111 -10.01 5.86 5.79
N LYS A 112 -8.89 5.13 5.64
CA LYS A 112 -8.07 5.22 4.41
C LYS A 112 -8.76 4.60 3.19
N THR A 113 -9.73 3.70 3.39
CA THR A 113 -10.46 3.06 2.30
C THR A 113 -11.76 3.78 2.07
N GLN A 114 -11.95 4.36 0.90
CA GLN A 114 -13.10 5.21 0.57
C GLN A 114 -13.69 4.84 -0.79
N ILE A 115 -15.01 5.01 -0.92
CA ILE A 115 -15.69 5.04 -2.22
C ILE A 115 -15.89 6.50 -2.57
N ILE A 116 -15.31 6.92 -3.68
CA ILE A 116 -15.27 8.33 -4.09
C ILE A 116 -16.06 8.47 -5.39
N SER A 117 -16.94 9.47 -5.44
CA SER A 117 -17.71 9.79 -6.63
C SER A 117 -16.81 10.39 -7.73
N PRO A 118 -17.08 10.16 -9.04
CA PRO A 118 -16.36 10.82 -10.13
C PRO A 118 -16.36 12.36 -10.08
N LYS A 119 -17.30 12.97 -9.34
CA LYS A 119 -17.38 14.43 -9.14
C LYS A 119 -16.37 14.95 -8.13
N GLU A 120 -15.77 14.08 -7.36
CA GLU A 120 -14.82 14.42 -6.31
C GLU A 120 -13.37 14.19 -6.78
N THR A 121 -12.45 14.92 -6.18
CA THR A 121 -11.02 14.74 -6.43
C THR A 121 -10.47 13.60 -5.58
N VAL A 122 -9.77 12.69 -6.22
CA VAL A 122 -9.07 11.58 -5.54
C VAL A 122 -7.60 11.93 -5.43
N ASN A 123 -7.04 11.99 -4.22
CA ASN A 123 -5.60 12.06 -4.05
C ASN A 123 -5.01 10.65 -4.07
N PHE A 124 -4.09 10.39 -5.01
CA PHE A 124 -3.39 9.11 -5.14
C PHE A 124 -1.91 9.38 -5.43
N LEU A 125 -1.05 8.85 -4.58
CA LEU A 125 0.42 9.04 -4.66
C LEU A 125 0.86 10.50 -4.68
N GLY A 126 0.13 11.37 -3.97
CA GLY A 126 0.44 12.81 -3.94
C GLY A 126 -0.02 13.60 -5.17
N LEU A 127 -0.74 12.98 -6.08
CA LEU A 127 -1.37 13.62 -7.23
C LEU A 127 -2.89 13.62 -7.08
N ASP A 128 -3.52 14.66 -7.60
CA ASP A 128 -4.98 14.75 -7.70
C ASP A 128 -5.47 14.11 -8.99
N LEU A 129 -6.39 13.17 -8.88
CA LEU A 129 -7.08 12.57 -10.01
C LEU A 129 -8.49 13.13 -10.08
N ARG A 130 -8.85 13.72 -11.23
CA ARG A 130 -10.16 14.34 -11.47
C ARG A 130 -10.78 13.80 -12.75
N TYR A 131 -12.10 13.60 -12.71
CA TYR A 131 -12.86 13.19 -13.89
C TYR A 131 -13.44 14.42 -14.59
N GLU A 132 -12.89 14.74 -15.75
CA GLU A 132 -13.28 15.91 -16.56
C GLU A 132 -13.27 15.54 -18.04
N ASN A 133 -14.27 16.00 -18.78
CA ASN A 133 -14.42 15.73 -20.22
C ASN A 133 -14.38 14.21 -20.54
N GLU A 134 -15.16 13.44 -19.80
CA GLU A 134 -15.32 11.98 -19.95
C GLU A 134 -14.04 11.15 -19.74
N LYS A 135 -13.01 11.71 -19.09
CA LYS A 135 -11.77 11.02 -18.78
C LYS A 135 -11.18 11.47 -17.44
N TYR A 136 -10.34 10.63 -16.87
CA TYR A 136 -9.55 10.98 -15.70
C TYR A 136 -8.27 11.70 -16.11
N ASN A 137 -7.97 12.82 -15.44
CA ASN A 137 -6.76 13.61 -15.63
C ASN A 137 -6.01 13.75 -14.31
N TRP A 138 -4.68 13.76 -14.38
CA TRP A 138 -3.80 13.94 -13.24
C TRP A 138 -3.41 15.41 -13.09
N TYR A 139 -3.43 15.89 -11.86
CA TYR A 139 -3.01 17.25 -11.50
C TYR A 139 -2.04 17.21 -10.34
N ILE A 140 -1.09 18.14 -10.34
CA ILE A 140 -0.20 18.34 -9.19
C ILE A 140 -0.93 19.27 -8.22
N PRO A 141 -1.17 18.85 -6.96
CA PRO A 141 -1.82 19.71 -5.97
C PRO A 141 -1.04 21.01 -5.74
N PRO A 142 -1.70 22.18 -5.57
CA PRO A 142 -1.03 23.47 -5.39
C PRO A 142 0.02 23.48 -4.28
N HIS A 143 -0.26 22.86 -3.15
CA HIS A 143 0.66 22.75 -2.02
C HIS A 143 1.97 22.02 -2.35
N VAL A 144 1.93 21.04 -3.27
CA VAL A 144 3.14 20.35 -3.74
C VAL A 144 4.01 21.30 -4.57
N ILE A 145 3.38 22.10 -5.45
CA ILE A 145 4.07 23.10 -6.25
C ILE A 145 4.74 24.16 -5.35
N GLU A 146 4.04 24.62 -4.32
CA GLU A 146 4.55 25.58 -3.36
C GLU A 146 5.74 25.03 -2.57
N ASN A 147 5.64 23.80 -2.09
CA ASN A 147 6.74 23.12 -1.39
C ASN A 147 7.98 22.97 -2.28
N VAL A 148 7.81 22.61 -3.55
CA VAL A 148 8.95 22.51 -4.49
C VAL A 148 9.58 23.88 -4.71
N LYS A 149 8.79 24.94 -4.88
CA LYS A 149 9.30 26.31 -5.01
C LYS A 149 10.10 26.75 -3.78
N TYR A 150 9.58 26.46 -2.58
CA TYR A 150 10.25 26.82 -1.33
C TYR A 150 11.60 26.12 -1.13
N ASN A 151 11.71 24.85 -1.57
CA ASN A 151 12.96 24.08 -1.43
C ASN A 151 13.99 24.35 -2.55
N LEU A 152 13.63 25.10 -3.59
CA LEU A 152 14.52 25.46 -4.69
C LEU A 152 15.10 26.90 -4.55
N LEU A 153 14.64 27.67 -3.57
CA LEU A 153 15.15 29.00 -3.20
C LEU A 153 16.05 28.92 -1.97
#